data_6d2947339d8a2a333b5164314252569a
#
_entry.id   6d2947339d8a2a333b5164314252569a
#
_cell.length_a   1.000
_cell.length_b   1.000
_cell.length_c   1.000
_cell.angle_alpha   90.00
_cell.angle_beta   90.00
_cell.angle_gamma   90.00
#
_symmetry.space_group_name_H-M   'P 1'
#
loop_
_entity.id
_entity.type
_entity.pdbx_description
1 polymer ?
#
loop_
_entity_poly.entity_id
_entity_poly.type
_entity_poly.pdbx_seq_one_letter_code
_entity_poly.pdbx_strand_id
1 'polypeptide(L)'
;MDGTEWNTTAGGTGGALVSTPHDVNTFFAALLVGRLLSPARLTEMRTTVAGDPERLGPDGRYGLGLITEPLSCGGVWTGHTGSARAGHHGIGAVAPDGRQVTVVVDETPTTDTAAATLLAAVDTALCPPAR
;
A
#
# COMPACT_ATOMS: atom_id res chain seq x y z
N MET A 1 12.45 3.58 -19.38
CA MET A 1 11.44 4.27 -20.22
C MET A 1 11.35 5.69 -19.71
N ASP A 2 11.54 6.69 -20.59
CA ASP A 2 11.42 8.10 -20.16
C ASP A 2 9.94 8.43 -19.88
N GLY A 3 9.64 8.86 -18.66
CA GLY A 3 8.28 9.18 -18.22
C GLY A 3 7.84 10.63 -18.48
N THR A 4 8.73 11.47 -19.02
CA THR A 4 8.50 12.91 -19.19
C THR A 4 7.39 13.22 -20.24
N GLU A 5 7.13 12.31 -21.15
CA GLU A 5 6.07 12.43 -22.17
C GLU A 5 4.82 11.60 -21.84
N TRP A 6 4.70 11.09 -20.63
CA TRP A 6 3.56 10.22 -20.30
C TRP A 6 2.27 11.05 -20.14
N ASN A 7 1.23 10.61 -20.86
CA ASN A 7 -0.08 11.20 -20.73
C ASN A 7 -0.72 10.78 -19.39
N THR A 8 -0.76 11.69 -18.42
CA THR A 8 -1.31 11.46 -17.08
C THR A 8 -2.79 11.10 -17.08
N THR A 9 -3.53 11.40 -18.15
CA THR A 9 -4.95 11.02 -18.26
C THR A 9 -5.13 9.50 -18.40
N ALA A 10 -4.09 8.77 -18.82
CA ALA A 10 -4.11 7.32 -18.91
C ALA A 10 -4.20 6.61 -17.54
N GLY A 11 -3.86 7.30 -16.45
CA GLY A 11 -3.96 6.78 -15.09
C GLY A 11 -5.38 6.77 -14.54
N GLY A 12 -6.30 7.54 -15.14
CA GLY A 12 -7.67 7.68 -14.65
C GLY A 12 -7.72 8.02 -13.15
N THR A 13 -8.68 7.45 -12.45
CA THR A 13 -8.82 7.63 -10.99
C THR A 13 -7.78 6.83 -10.18
N GLY A 14 -7.14 5.83 -10.78
CA GLY A 14 -6.18 4.95 -10.10
C GLY A 14 -4.73 5.44 -10.12
N GLY A 15 -4.40 6.47 -10.91
CA GLY A 15 -2.99 6.84 -11.07
C GLY A 15 -2.75 8.27 -11.52
N ALA A 16 -3.74 9.16 -11.47
CA ALA A 16 -3.63 10.55 -11.94
C ALA A 16 -3.25 11.55 -10.82
N LEU A 17 -3.03 11.10 -9.60
CA LEU A 17 -2.62 11.96 -8.49
C LEU A 17 -1.09 11.96 -8.35
N VAL A 18 -0.53 13.14 -8.18
CA VAL A 18 0.84 13.34 -7.70
C VAL A 18 0.75 13.65 -6.21
N SER A 19 1.52 12.94 -5.41
CA SER A 19 1.46 13.05 -3.95
C SER A 19 2.86 12.89 -3.34
N THR A 20 2.95 13.11 -2.04
CA THR A 20 4.16 12.84 -1.26
C THR A 20 3.95 11.63 -0.35
N PRO A 21 5.00 10.94 0.11
CA PRO A 21 4.88 9.88 1.12
C PRO A 21 4.15 10.35 2.38
N HIS A 22 4.37 11.58 2.80
CA HIS A 22 3.68 12.18 3.94
C HIS A 22 2.16 12.29 3.73
N ASP A 23 1.73 12.74 2.56
CA ASP A 23 0.30 12.88 2.24
C ASP A 23 -0.38 11.52 2.11
N VAL A 24 0.32 10.52 1.56
CA VAL A 24 -0.17 9.13 1.49
C VAL A 24 -0.38 8.57 2.90
N ASN A 25 0.56 8.79 3.81
CA ASN A 25 0.40 8.42 5.22
C ASN A 25 -0.82 9.12 5.84
N THR A 26 -0.93 10.43 5.65
CA THR A 26 -2.07 11.23 6.16
C THR A 26 -3.40 10.72 5.62
N PHE A 27 -3.45 10.39 4.33
CA PHE A 27 -4.65 9.84 3.68
C PHE A 27 -5.07 8.50 4.30
N PHE A 28 -4.16 7.53 4.37
CA PHE A 28 -4.49 6.21 4.92
C PHE A 28 -4.86 6.27 6.40
N ALA A 29 -4.16 7.11 7.20
CA ALA A 29 -4.52 7.33 8.58
C ALA A 29 -5.96 7.87 8.71
N ALA A 30 -6.30 8.91 7.95
CA ALA A 30 -7.64 9.52 7.97
C ALA A 30 -8.73 8.54 7.49
N LEU A 31 -8.44 7.76 6.44
CA LEU A 31 -9.35 6.74 5.90
C LEU A 31 -9.65 5.67 6.95
N LEU A 32 -8.60 5.10 7.54
CA LEU A 32 -8.72 3.94 8.42
C LEU A 32 -9.27 4.27 9.81
N VAL A 33 -9.21 5.52 10.25
CA VAL A 33 -9.92 5.96 11.47
C VAL A 33 -11.35 6.47 11.19
N GLY A 34 -11.84 6.34 9.96
CA GLY A 34 -13.23 6.68 9.59
C GLY A 34 -13.51 8.17 9.41
N ARG A 35 -12.49 8.99 9.11
CA ARG A 35 -12.70 10.42 8.85
C ARG A 35 -13.19 10.72 7.43
N LEU A 36 -12.99 9.80 6.48
CA LEU A 36 -13.29 10.01 5.06
C LEU A 36 -14.57 9.31 4.60
N LEU A 37 -14.97 8.24 5.28
CA LEU A 37 -16.13 7.42 4.94
C LEU A 37 -17.01 7.21 6.17
N SER A 38 -18.30 6.97 5.93
CA SER A 38 -19.20 6.50 6.99
C SER A 38 -18.75 5.13 7.52
N PRO A 39 -19.03 4.78 8.79
CA PRO A 39 -18.65 3.48 9.36
C PRO A 39 -19.09 2.28 8.52
N ALA A 40 -20.30 2.33 7.96
CA ALA A 40 -20.82 1.26 7.11
C ALA A 40 -19.97 1.08 5.83
N ARG A 41 -19.61 2.17 5.16
CA ARG A 41 -18.79 2.12 3.94
C ARG A 41 -17.36 1.70 4.22
N LEU A 42 -16.79 2.14 5.32
CA LEU A 42 -15.46 1.70 5.73
C LEU A 42 -15.45 0.20 6.07
N THR A 43 -16.50 -0.32 6.69
CA THR A 43 -16.65 -1.76 6.94
C THR A 43 -16.73 -2.55 5.62
N GLU A 44 -17.54 -2.10 4.67
CA GLU A 44 -17.60 -2.71 3.33
C GLU A 44 -16.20 -2.70 2.66
N MET A 45 -15.50 -1.56 2.71
CA MET A 45 -14.18 -1.40 2.12
C MET A 45 -13.13 -2.34 2.73
N ARG A 46 -13.23 -2.61 4.02
CA ARG A 46 -12.35 -3.52 4.78
C ARG A 46 -12.73 -5.00 4.67
N THR A 47 -13.90 -5.31 4.13
CA THR A 47 -14.31 -6.71 3.91
C THR A 47 -13.46 -7.28 2.79
N THR A 48 -12.51 -8.16 3.14
CA THR A 48 -11.51 -8.69 2.21
C THR A 48 -11.79 -10.13 1.80
N VAL A 49 -11.37 -10.46 0.60
CA VAL A 49 -11.26 -11.83 0.06
C VAL A 49 -9.79 -12.21 -0.09
N ALA A 50 -9.48 -13.48 -0.34
CA ALA A 50 -8.12 -13.89 -0.68
C ALA A 50 -7.66 -13.12 -1.91
N GLY A 51 -6.49 -12.54 -1.85
CA GLY A 51 -5.86 -11.84 -2.97
C GLY A 51 -5.24 -12.81 -3.96
N ASP A 52 -4.74 -12.27 -5.05
CA ASP A 52 -3.91 -13.02 -5.99
C ASP A 52 -2.53 -13.28 -5.34
N PRO A 53 -2.16 -14.53 -5.07
CA PRO A 53 -0.92 -14.83 -4.36
C PRO A 53 0.36 -14.45 -5.14
N GLU A 54 0.27 -14.32 -6.46
CA GLU A 54 1.39 -13.84 -7.29
C GLU A 54 1.64 -12.33 -7.11
N ARG A 55 0.64 -11.58 -6.63
CA ARG A 55 0.71 -10.14 -6.44
C ARG A 55 0.82 -9.71 -4.99
N LEU A 56 0.17 -10.42 -4.08
CA LEU A 56 0.05 -10.06 -2.68
C LEU A 56 0.71 -11.06 -1.72
N GLY A 57 1.38 -12.09 -2.27
CA GLY A 57 1.85 -13.19 -1.43
C GLY A 57 0.71 -14.12 -0.98
N PRO A 58 1.06 -15.24 -0.31
CA PRO A 58 0.11 -16.33 -0.02
C PRO A 58 -1.01 -15.96 0.95
N ASP A 59 -0.75 -15.02 1.85
CA ASP A 59 -1.69 -14.59 2.89
C ASP A 59 -2.29 -13.20 2.64
N GLY A 60 -1.95 -12.60 1.51
CA GLY A 60 -2.44 -11.29 1.10
C GLY A 60 -3.94 -11.31 0.80
N ARG A 61 -4.65 -10.30 1.23
CA ARG A 61 -6.10 -10.16 1.03
C ARG A 61 -6.44 -8.82 0.41
N TYR A 62 -7.53 -8.77 -0.36
CA TYR A 62 -7.96 -7.58 -1.07
C TYR A 62 -9.41 -7.22 -0.72
N GLY A 63 -9.65 -5.95 -0.39
CA GLY A 63 -10.97 -5.37 -0.17
C GLY A 63 -11.38 -4.43 -1.30
N LEU A 64 -12.20 -3.45 -1.00
CA LEU A 64 -12.56 -2.42 -1.98
C LEU A 64 -11.48 -1.33 -2.02
N GLY A 65 -10.37 -1.61 -2.74
CA GLY A 65 -9.23 -0.70 -2.83
C GLY A 65 -8.34 -0.68 -1.57
N LEU A 66 -8.39 -1.72 -0.76
CA LEU A 66 -7.47 -1.94 0.37
C LEU A 66 -6.85 -3.33 0.26
N ILE A 67 -5.56 -3.37 0.54
CA ILE A 67 -4.79 -4.59 0.71
C ILE A 67 -4.55 -4.80 2.20
N THR A 68 -4.54 -6.05 2.65
CA THR A 68 -4.02 -6.42 3.97
C THR A 68 -3.04 -7.58 3.82
N GLU A 69 -1.91 -7.47 4.50
CA GLU A 69 -0.90 -8.53 4.57
C GLU A 69 -0.40 -8.70 6.02
N PRO A 70 0.03 -9.90 6.41
CA PRO A 70 0.55 -10.17 7.74
C PRO A 70 1.80 -9.34 8.07
N LEU A 71 1.94 -8.99 9.34
CA LEU A 71 3.16 -8.43 9.93
C LEU A 71 3.90 -9.50 10.74
N SER A 72 5.22 -9.49 10.69
CA SER A 72 6.05 -10.45 11.45
C SER A 72 5.87 -10.34 12.98
N CYS A 73 5.49 -9.15 13.45
CA CYS A 73 5.20 -8.90 14.87
C CYS A 73 3.74 -9.17 15.26
N GLY A 74 2.95 -9.75 14.36
CA GLY A 74 1.54 -10.08 14.57
C GLY A 74 0.57 -9.01 14.08
N GLY A 75 -0.64 -9.44 13.72
CA GLY A 75 -1.63 -8.60 13.06
C GLY A 75 -1.37 -8.45 11.56
N VAL A 76 -2.00 -7.46 10.95
CA VAL A 76 -1.87 -7.17 9.51
C VAL A 76 -1.66 -5.67 9.32
N TRP A 77 -0.91 -5.28 8.32
CA TRP A 77 -0.98 -3.92 7.82
C TRP A 77 -2.15 -3.76 6.83
N THR A 78 -2.67 -2.57 6.73
CA THR A 78 -3.73 -2.19 5.78
C THR A 78 -3.30 -0.99 4.98
N GLY A 79 -3.47 -1.03 3.67
CA GLY A 79 -3.09 0.06 2.77
C GLY A 79 -3.27 -0.30 1.30
N HIS A 80 -2.37 0.14 0.45
CA HIS A 80 -2.35 -0.23 -0.97
C HIS A 80 -0.96 -0.09 -1.57
N THR A 81 -0.74 -0.78 -2.69
CA THR A 81 0.47 -0.65 -3.52
C THR A 81 0.12 0.01 -4.85
N GLY A 82 1.11 0.58 -5.51
CA GLY A 82 0.91 1.15 -6.83
C GLY A 82 2.20 1.10 -7.66
N SER A 83 2.05 0.80 -8.94
CA SER A 83 3.15 0.86 -9.90
C SER A 83 2.78 1.78 -11.06
N ALA A 84 3.62 2.75 -11.36
CA ALA A 84 3.47 3.58 -12.53
C ALA A 84 4.26 3.01 -13.70
N ARG A 85 3.72 3.17 -14.91
CA ARG A 85 4.41 2.72 -16.15
C ARG A 85 5.78 3.39 -16.34
N ALA A 86 6.01 4.54 -15.70
CA ALA A 86 7.29 5.25 -15.72
C ALA A 86 8.36 4.65 -14.78
N GLY A 87 8.07 3.50 -14.13
CA GLY A 87 9.03 2.79 -13.30
C GLY A 87 8.90 3.05 -11.80
N HIS A 88 8.06 3.97 -11.36
CA HIS A 88 7.86 4.20 -9.93
C HIS A 88 6.97 3.14 -9.30
N HIS A 89 7.32 2.73 -8.08
CA HIS A 89 6.49 1.85 -7.26
C HIS A 89 6.37 2.42 -5.84
N GLY A 90 5.19 2.30 -5.24
CA GLY A 90 4.91 2.78 -3.90
C GLY A 90 4.06 1.82 -3.09
N ILE A 91 4.29 1.79 -1.79
CA ILE A 91 3.50 1.04 -0.81
C ILE A 91 3.16 2.00 0.32
N GLY A 92 1.87 2.26 0.55
CA GLY A 92 1.38 2.95 1.73
C GLY A 92 0.72 1.96 2.68
N ALA A 93 1.17 1.88 3.94
CA ALA A 93 0.73 0.88 4.89
C ALA A 93 0.54 1.46 6.29
N VAL A 94 -0.48 0.96 7.00
CA VAL A 94 -0.80 1.32 8.39
C VAL A 94 -0.96 0.05 9.22
N ALA A 95 -0.26 -0.02 10.34
CA ALA A 95 -0.38 -1.09 11.32
C ALA A 95 -1.60 -0.90 12.25
N PRO A 96 -2.06 -1.96 12.96
CA PRO A 96 -3.22 -1.87 13.85
C PRO A 96 -3.07 -0.84 14.98
N ASP A 97 -1.86 -0.55 15.41
CA ASP A 97 -1.54 0.43 16.46
C ASP A 97 -1.41 1.87 15.94
N GLY A 98 -1.66 2.10 14.64
CA GLY A 98 -1.63 3.41 14.00
C GLY A 98 -0.26 3.82 13.48
N ARG A 99 0.80 3.02 13.63
CA ARG A 99 2.06 3.27 12.93
C ARG A 99 1.83 3.18 11.43
N GLN A 100 2.52 4.02 10.68
CA GLN A 100 2.32 4.15 9.25
C GLN A 100 3.65 4.33 8.54
N VAL A 101 3.73 3.81 7.34
CA VAL A 101 4.89 3.94 6.46
C VAL A 101 4.42 4.10 5.02
N THR A 102 5.11 4.94 4.28
CA THR A 102 5.04 4.96 2.82
C THR A 102 6.44 4.78 2.27
N VAL A 103 6.65 3.69 1.54
CA VAL A 103 7.88 3.40 0.80
C VAL A 103 7.64 3.75 -0.65
N VAL A 104 8.56 4.53 -1.24
CA VAL A 104 8.53 4.86 -2.67
C VAL A 104 9.90 4.56 -3.26
N VAL A 105 9.91 3.92 -4.41
CA VAL A 105 11.11 3.66 -5.21
C VAL A 105 10.88 4.14 -6.63
N ASP A 106 11.94 4.55 -7.30
CA ASP A 106 11.95 5.07 -8.67
C ASP A 106 12.07 3.97 -9.74
N GLU A 107 12.10 2.71 -9.29
CA GLU A 107 12.11 1.54 -10.16
C GLU A 107 11.06 0.53 -9.69
N THR A 108 10.24 0.04 -10.62
CA THR A 108 9.28 -1.03 -10.32
C THR A 108 10.03 -2.34 -10.11
N PRO A 109 9.81 -3.06 -8.99
CA PRO A 109 10.44 -4.35 -8.76
C PRO A 109 10.12 -5.35 -9.88
N THR A 110 11.14 -5.91 -10.49
CA THR A 110 11.01 -6.88 -11.59
C THR A 110 11.38 -8.30 -11.18
N THR A 111 11.81 -8.49 -9.93
CA THR A 111 12.16 -9.80 -9.36
C THR A 111 11.45 -10.00 -8.02
N ASP A 112 11.18 -11.26 -7.67
CA ASP A 112 10.57 -11.63 -6.39
C ASP A 112 11.43 -11.13 -5.21
N THR A 113 12.75 -11.19 -5.34
CA THR A 113 13.68 -10.69 -4.32
C THR A 113 13.52 -9.19 -4.08
N ALA A 114 13.40 -8.39 -5.15
CA ALA A 114 13.21 -6.95 -5.03
C ALA A 114 11.85 -6.63 -4.40
N ALA A 115 10.79 -7.32 -4.81
CA ALA A 115 9.46 -7.17 -4.20
C ALA A 115 9.47 -7.55 -2.72
N ALA A 116 10.07 -8.69 -2.36
CA ALA A 116 10.21 -9.12 -0.97
C ALA A 116 11.02 -8.12 -0.12
N THR A 117 12.06 -7.49 -0.69
CA THR A 117 12.84 -6.47 0.01
C THR A 117 12.01 -5.25 0.37
N LEU A 118 11.11 -4.81 -0.52
CA LEU A 118 10.21 -3.69 -0.24
C LEU A 118 9.19 -4.04 0.86
N LEU A 119 8.62 -5.24 0.81
CA LEU A 119 7.72 -5.71 1.88
C LEU A 119 8.45 -5.84 3.22
N ALA A 120 9.70 -6.32 3.21
CA ALA A 120 10.53 -6.38 4.43
C ALA A 120 10.83 -4.97 4.99
N ALA A 121 11.00 -3.96 4.15
CA ALA A 121 11.15 -2.59 4.60
C ALA A 121 9.87 -2.05 5.27
N VAL A 122 8.70 -2.38 4.72
CA VAL A 122 7.40 -2.06 5.33
C VAL A 122 7.25 -2.75 6.69
N ASP A 123 7.54 -4.06 6.76
CA ASP A 123 7.47 -4.85 7.98
C ASP A 123 8.42 -4.29 9.06
N THR A 124 9.67 -4.01 8.71
CA THR A 124 10.65 -3.43 9.63
C THR A 124 10.21 -2.07 10.19
N ALA A 125 9.60 -1.23 9.37
CA ALA A 125 9.11 0.08 9.80
C ALA A 125 7.88 -0.02 10.71
N LEU A 126 7.02 -1.02 10.47
CA LEU A 126 5.78 -1.24 11.23
C LEU A 126 5.96 -2.18 12.43
N CYS A 127 7.03 -2.98 12.46
CA CYS A 127 7.37 -3.87 13.57
C CYS A 127 8.64 -3.35 14.28
N PRO A 128 8.52 -2.65 15.42
CA PRO A 128 9.70 -2.22 16.16
C PRO A 128 10.48 -3.45 16.64
N PRO A 129 11.81 -3.35 16.78
CA PRO A 129 12.60 -4.41 17.37
C PRO A 129 12.06 -4.76 18.76
N ALA A 130 12.03 -6.06 19.08
CA ALA A 130 11.68 -6.52 20.42
C ALA A 130 12.62 -5.85 21.45
N ARG A 131 12.03 -5.26 22.48
CA ARG A 131 12.79 -4.66 23.59
C ARG A 131 13.36 -5.74 24.49
#